data_97a5531ea2ebeaa3802e41110a80dd38
#
_entry.id   97a5531ea2ebeaa3802e41110a80dd38
#
_cell.length_a   1.000
_cell.length_b   1.000
_cell.length_c   1.000
_cell.angle_alpha   90.00
_cell.angle_beta   90.00
_cell.angle_gamma   90.00
#
_symmetry.space_group_name_H-M   'P 1'
#
loop_
_entity.id
_entity.type
_entity.pdbx_description
1 polymer ?
#
loop_
_entity_poly.entity_id
_entity_poly.type
_entity_poly.pdbx_seq_one_letter_code
_entity_poly.pdbx_strand_id
1 'polypeptide(L)'
;MEIRNLEHTDFETIFHGFKKAFADYEIHFEKEEVRSMLKRRGYNPQLSFAAFDNDEIVAFTLNGTGTFNGVLTAYDTGTGTIKQYRGQSIAGKIFTHSLPFLKESGISQYLLEVLQN
;
A
#
# COMPACT_ATOMS: atom_id res chain seq x y z
N MET A 1 -3.22 17.51 2.76
CA MET A 1 -2.99 16.09 2.46
C MET A 1 -3.15 15.28 3.75
N GLU A 2 -3.92 14.22 3.68
CA GLU A 2 -4.24 13.38 4.83
C GLU A 2 -3.69 11.97 4.63
N ILE A 3 -3.07 11.40 5.67
CA ILE A 3 -2.61 10.00 5.64
C ILE A 3 -3.54 9.20 6.55
N ARG A 4 -4.14 8.13 6.00
CA ARG A 4 -5.02 7.26 6.77
C ARG A 4 -4.99 5.84 6.23
N ASN A 5 -5.52 4.89 7.01
CA ASN A 5 -5.61 3.52 6.53
C ASN A 5 -6.74 3.39 5.50
N LEU A 6 -6.81 2.21 4.88
CA LEU A 6 -7.73 1.97 3.78
C LEU A 6 -8.96 1.14 4.20
N GLU A 7 -9.22 1.02 5.50
CA GLU A 7 -10.32 0.21 6.02
C GLU A 7 -11.67 0.59 5.41
N HIS A 8 -11.90 1.88 5.22
CA HIS A 8 -13.17 2.40 4.71
C HIS A 8 -13.07 2.94 3.29
N THR A 9 -12.02 2.57 2.56
CA THR A 9 -11.81 3.02 1.18
C THR A 9 -12.17 1.88 0.24
N ASP A 10 -13.01 2.18 -0.75
CA ASP A 10 -13.43 1.17 -1.71
C ASP A 10 -12.32 0.83 -2.70
N PHE A 11 -12.46 -0.32 -3.34
CA PHE A 11 -11.44 -0.81 -4.27
C PHE A 11 -11.30 0.10 -5.49
N GLU A 12 -12.38 0.72 -5.96
CA GLU A 12 -12.33 1.63 -7.10
C GLU A 12 -11.37 2.80 -6.85
N THR A 13 -11.44 3.38 -5.66
CA THR A 13 -10.55 4.47 -5.26
C THR A 13 -9.10 4.01 -5.20
N ILE A 14 -8.88 2.81 -4.64
CA ILE A 14 -7.55 2.21 -4.54
C ILE A 14 -6.99 1.94 -5.94
N PHE A 15 -7.77 1.33 -6.80
CA PHE A 15 -7.34 1.01 -8.16
C PHE A 15 -7.04 2.27 -8.97
N HIS A 16 -7.85 3.30 -8.82
CA HIS A 16 -7.63 4.58 -9.50
C HIS A 16 -6.26 5.17 -9.13
N GLY A 17 -5.94 5.16 -7.83
CA GLY A 17 -4.63 5.61 -7.35
C GLY A 17 -3.50 4.73 -7.86
N PHE A 18 -3.70 3.42 -7.83
CA PHE A 18 -2.73 2.44 -8.33
C PHE A 18 -2.43 2.68 -9.81
N LYS A 19 -3.47 2.83 -10.61
CA LYS A 19 -3.35 3.06 -12.05
C LYS A 19 -2.58 4.37 -12.34
N LYS A 20 -2.89 5.42 -11.61
CA LYS A 20 -2.19 6.71 -11.77
C LYS A 20 -0.72 6.63 -11.36
N ALA A 21 -0.44 5.91 -10.26
CA ALA A 21 0.92 5.78 -9.76
C ALA A 21 1.83 5.04 -10.76
N PHE A 22 1.28 4.11 -11.52
CA PHE A 22 2.03 3.31 -12.49
C PHE A 22 1.74 3.70 -13.94
N ALA A 23 1.13 4.86 -14.18
CA ALA A 23 0.74 5.28 -15.52
C ALA A 23 1.93 5.48 -16.46
N ASP A 24 3.09 5.82 -15.93
CA ASP A 24 4.30 6.05 -16.71
C ASP A 24 5.19 4.79 -16.84
N TYR A 25 4.70 3.64 -16.37
CA TYR A 25 5.41 2.38 -16.51
C TYR A 25 4.93 1.67 -17.78
N GLU A 26 5.78 0.81 -18.34
CA GLU A 26 5.43 0.05 -19.55
C GLU A 26 4.35 -0.99 -19.28
N ILE A 27 4.28 -1.52 -18.06
CA ILE A 27 3.31 -2.53 -17.69
C ILE A 27 2.07 -1.84 -17.13
N HIS A 28 0.92 -2.17 -17.71
CA HIS A 28 -0.37 -1.66 -17.24
C HIS A 28 -1.16 -2.82 -16.64
N PHE A 29 -1.75 -2.56 -15.49
CA PHE A 29 -2.50 -3.57 -14.74
C PHE A 29 -3.99 -3.37 -14.96
N GLU A 30 -4.69 -4.48 -15.26
CA GLU A 30 -6.14 -4.47 -15.31
C GLU A 30 -6.71 -4.53 -13.90
N LYS A 31 -7.91 -4.00 -13.74
CA LYS A 31 -8.57 -3.93 -12.44
C LYS A 31 -8.68 -5.27 -11.74
N GLU A 32 -9.11 -6.31 -12.48
CA GLU A 32 -9.27 -7.64 -11.89
C GLU A 32 -7.94 -8.30 -11.57
N GLU A 33 -6.88 -7.97 -12.30
CA GLU A 33 -5.54 -8.45 -11.99
C GLU A 33 -5.06 -7.90 -10.65
N VAL A 34 -5.30 -6.61 -10.40
CA VAL A 34 -4.91 -5.97 -9.14
C VAL A 34 -5.73 -6.56 -7.99
N ARG A 35 -7.03 -6.74 -8.20
CA ARG A 35 -7.92 -7.33 -7.19
C ARG A 35 -7.47 -8.73 -6.81
N SER A 36 -7.17 -9.57 -7.81
CA SER A 36 -6.72 -10.94 -7.59
C SER A 36 -5.36 -10.99 -6.89
N MET A 37 -4.45 -10.09 -7.27
CA MET A 37 -3.13 -10.01 -6.66
C MET A 37 -3.22 -9.67 -5.17
N LEU A 38 -4.02 -8.68 -4.82
CA LEU A 38 -4.19 -8.27 -3.43
C LEU A 38 -4.81 -9.38 -2.60
N LYS A 39 -5.84 -10.05 -3.14
CA LYS A 39 -6.48 -11.17 -2.45
C LYS A 39 -5.50 -12.31 -2.21
N ARG A 40 -4.73 -12.67 -3.24
CA ARG A 40 -3.75 -13.75 -3.17
C ARG A 40 -2.63 -13.45 -2.16
N ARG A 41 -2.25 -12.18 -2.02
CA ARG A 41 -1.18 -11.75 -1.14
C ARG A 41 -1.64 -11.40 0.27
N GLY A 42 -2.91 -11.65 0.60
CA GLY A 42 -3.42 -11.40 1.94
C GLY A 42 -3.56 -9.94 2.31
N TYR A 43 -3.96 -9.11 1.35
CA TYR A 43 -4.15 -7.68 1.55
C TYR A 43 -4.96 -7.39 2.82
N ASN A 44 -4.43 -6.49 3.65
CA ASN A 44 -5.05 -6.08 4.90
C ASN A 44 -5.34 -4.57 4.85
N PRO A 45 -6.60 -4.18 4.63
CA PRO A 45 -6.96 -2.76 4.51
C PRO A 45 -6.76 -1.97 5.79
N GLN A 46 -6.84 -2.61 6.95
CA GLN A 46 -6.62 -1.93 8.24
C GLN A 46 -5.16 -1.56 8.43
N LEU A 47 -4.25 -2.27 7.80
CA LEU A 47 -2.80 -2.06 7.91
C LEU A 47 -2.19 -1.56 6.61
N SER A 48 -3.01 -1.14 5.67
CA SER A 48 -2.59 -0.48 4.44
C SER A 48 -2.93 1.00 4.54
N PHE A 49 -2.06 1.85 4.03
CA PHE A 49 -2.16 3.29 4.25
C PHE A 49 -1.97 4.06 2.97
N ALA A 50 -2.60 5.22 2.88
CA ALA A 50 -2.45 6.08 1.72
C ALA A 50 -2.49 7.55 2.14
N ALA A 51 -1.89 8.38 1.30
CA ALA A 51 -2.01 9.83 1.39
C ALA A 51 -3.09 10.27 0.40
N PHE A 52 -4.00 11.10 0.88
CA PHE A 52 -5.15 11.59 0.11
C PHE A 52 -5.04 13.10 -0.10
N ASP A 53 -5.36 13.53 -1.29
CA ASP A 53 -5.54 14.94 -1.61
C ASP A 53 -6.90 15.08 -2.27
N ASN A 54 -7.83 15.79 -1.61
CA ASN A 54 -9.22 15.95 -2.07
C ASN A 54 -9.88 14.60 -2.40
N ASP A 55 -9.75 13.64 -1.48
CA ASP A 55 -10.32 12.29 -1.59
C ASP A 55 -9.72 11.41 -2.69
N GLU A 56 -8.66 11.87 -3.36
CA GLU A 56 -7.91 11.06 -4.29
C GLU A 56 -6.62 10.55 -3.64
N ILE A 57 -6.31 9.28 -3.90
CA ILE A 57 -5.05 8.70 -3.42
C ILE A 57 -3.92 9.23 -4.29
N VAL A 58 -2.91 9.83 -3.65
CA VAL A 58 -1.72 10.33 -4.34
C VAL A 58 -0.48 9.49 -4.05
N ALA A 59 -0.50 8.70 -2.99
CA ALA A 59 0.55 7.75 -2.66
C ALA A 59 -0.04 6.68 -1.76
N PHE A 60 0.52 5.48 -1.80
CA PHE A 60 -0.02 4.38 -1.01
C PHE A 60 1.04 3.34 -0.69
N THR A 61 0.80 2.61 0.39
CA THR A 61 1.48 1.36 0.72
C THR A 61 0.41 0.34 1.04
N LEU A 62 0.29 -0.67 0.20
CA LEU A 62 -0.66 -1.76 0.37
C LEU A 62 0.06 -2.91 1.04
N ASN A 63 -0.40 -3.31 2.22
CA ASN A 63 0.24 -4.35 3.01
C ASN A 63 -0.61 -5.60 3.07
N GLY A 64 0.08 -6.75 3.03
CA GLY A 64 -0.51 -8.03 3.36
C GLY A 64 -0.02 -8.47 4.72
N THR A 65 -0.72 -9.43 5.33
CA THR A 65 -0.33 -9.99 6.62
C THR A 65 -0.43 -11.51 6.57
N GLY A 66 0.40 -12.17 7.37
CA GLY A 66 0.39 -13.61 7.50
C GLY A 66 1.31 -14.05 8.62
N THR A 67 1.26 -15.33 8.96
CA THR A 67 2.14 -15.92 9.96
C THR A 67 3.19 -16.74 9.25
N PHE A 68 4.46 -16.43 9.49
CA PHE A 68 5.60 -17.12 8.90
C PHE A 68 6.50 -17.64 10.02
N ASN A 69 6.68 -18.94 10.08
CA ASN A 69 7.47 -19.59 11.14
C ASN A 69 7.01 -19.18 12.55
N GLY A 70 5.70 -19.05 12.74
CA GLY A 70 5.12 -18.64 14.02
C GLY A 70 5.21 -17.15 14.32
N VAL A 71 5.71 -16.35 13.38
CA VAL A 71 5.87 -14.89 13.55
C VAL A 71 4.82 -14.16 12.73
N LEU A 72 4.04 -13.30 13.39
CA LEU A 72 3.06 -12.48 12.70
C LEU A 72 3.79 -11.39 11.91
N THR A 73 3.62 -11.44 10.61
CA THR A 73 4.40 -10.65 9.66
C THR A 73 3.49 -9.80 8.78
N ALA A 74 3.88 -8.55 8.54
CA ALA A 74 3.31 -7.72 7.49
C ALA A 74 4.32 -7.58 6.37
N TYR A 75 3.84 -7.44 5.15
CA TYR A 75 4.72 -7.30 4.00
C TYR A 75 4.11 -6.36 2.98
N ASP A 76 4.98 -5.64 2.27
CA ASP A 76 4.57 -4.71 1.22
C ASP A 76 4.12 -5.49 -0.01
N THR A 77 2.86 -5.31 -0.40
CA THR A 77 2.31 -5.90 -1.63
C THR A 77 2.30 -4.90 -2.78
N GLY A 78 2.51 -3.63 -2.51
CA GLY A 78 2.56 -2.59 -3.53
C GLY A 78 2.68 -1.22 -2.92
N THR A 79 3.66 -0.46 -3.37
CA THR A 79 3.89 0.92 -2.96
C THR A 79 3.99 1.78 -4.21
N GLY A 80 3.33 2.92 -4.22
CA GLY A 80 3.38 3.82 -5.36
C GLY A 80 3.07 5.25 -4.99
N THR A 81 3.56 6.17 -5.82
CA THR A 81 3.31 7.61 -5.69
C THR A 81 3.03 8.15 -7.08
N ILE A 82 1.95 8.92 -7.23
CA ILE A 82 1.67 9.51 -8.53
C ILE A 82 2.76 10.54 -8.87
N LYS A 83 3.03 10.68 -10.15
CA LYS A 83 4.20 11.40 -10.66
C LYS A 83 4.34 12.82 -10.08
N GLN A 84 3.23 13.55 -9.98
CA GLN A 84 3.21 14.93 -9.51
C GLN A 84 3.62 15.08 -8.04
N TYR A 85 3.57 14.00 -7.28
CA TYR A 85 3.88 14.01 -5.84
C TYR A 85 5.19 13.33 -5.49
N ARG A 86 5.95 12.87 -6.48
CA ARG A 86 7.25 12.22 -6.24
C ARG A 86 8.28 13.24 -5.76
N GLY A 87 9.27 12.77 -5.02
CA GLY A 87 10.33 13.62 -4.50
C GLY A 87 9.97 14.40 -3.25
N GLN A 88 8.82 14.13 -2.63
CA GLN A 88 8.35 14.82 -1.43
C GLN A 88 8.39 13.94 -0.18
N SER A 89 9.02 12.78 -0.26
CA SER A 89 9.14 11.82 0.84
C SER A 89 7.79 11.35 1.40
N ILE A 90 6.75 11.30 0.57
CA ILE A 90 5.42 10.92 1.02
C ILE A 90 5.38 9.45 1.43
N ALA A 91 6.06 8.57 0.68
CA ALA A 91 6.12 7.14 1.02
C ALA A 91 6.74 6.94 2.41
N GLY A 92 7.79 7.68 2.74
CA GLY A 92 8.41 7.63 4.05
C GLY A 92 7.47 8.10 5.15
N LYS A 93 6.71 9.15 4.89
CA LYS A 93 5.71 9.66 5.83
C LYS A 93 4.60 8.64 6.07
N ILE A 94 4.15 7.96 5.02
CA ILE A 94 3.16 6.89 5.14
C ILE A 94 3.69 5.76 6.01
N PHE A 95 4.92 5.33 5.76
CA PHE A 95 5.54 4.26 6.52
C PHE A 95 5.64 4.62 8.01
N THR A 96 6.13 5.82 8.31
CA THR A 96 6.25 6.29 9.70
C THR A 96 4.88 6.33 10.39
N HIS A 97 3.86 6.79 9.67
CA HIS A 97 2.49 6.84 10.19
C HIS A 97 1.97 5.44 10.51
N SER A 98 2.35 4.44 9.72
CA SER A 98 1.87 3.07 9.87
C SER A 98 2.45 2.33 11.06
N LEU A 99 3.64 2.71 11.54
CA LEU A 99 4.37 1.95 12.54
C LEU A 99 3.60 1.68 13.84
N PRO A 100 2.93 2.68 14.47
CA PRO A 100 2.15 2.39 15.68
C PRO A 100 1.05 1.38 15.46
N PHE A 101 0.39 1.45 14.30
CA PHE A 101 -0.71 0.54 13.97
C PHE A 101 -0.21 -0.89 13.77
N LEU A 102 0.95 -1.04 13.13
CA LEU A 102 1.56 -2.36 12.95
C LEU A 102 1.92 -2.96 14.31
N LYS A 103 2.50 -2.18 15.21
CA LYS A 103 2.87 -2.64 16.54
C LYS A 103 1.64 -3.04 17.35
N GLU A 104 0.58 -2.24 17.34
CA GLU A 104 -0.66 -2.53 18.06
C GLU A 104 -1.33 -3.81 17.57
N SER A 105 -1.15 -4.14 16.30
CA SER A 105 -1.72 -5.35 15.70
C SER A 105 -0.89 -6.60 15.97
N GLY A 106 0.19 -6.46 16.74
CA GLY A 106 1.05 -7.60 17.07
C GLY A 106 2.04 -7.98 15.98
N ILE A 107 2.20 -7.13 14.98
CA ILE A 107 3.17 -7.37 13.91
C ILE A 107 4.58 -7.23 14.50
N SER A 108 5.36 -8.29 14.40
CA SER A 108 6.73 -8.30 14.91
C SER A 108 7.78 -8.34 13.82
N GLN A 109 7.37 -8.48 12.56
CA GLN A 109 8.27 -8.50 11.42
C GLN A 109 7.61 -7.80 10.23
N TYR A 110 8.36 -6.94 9.56
CA TYR A 110 7.90 -6.29 8.33
C TYR A 110 8.88 -6.58 7.20
N LEU A 111 8.36 -7.15 6.12
CA LEU A 111 9.17 -7.50 4.97
C LEU A 111 8.92 -6.52 3.83
N LEU A 112 9.98 -5.92 3.34
CA LEU A 112 9.95 -5.09 2.16
C LEU A 112 10.33 -5.96 0.97
N GLU A 113 9.47 -5.95 -0.05
CA GLU A 113 9.79 -6.63 -1.29
C GLU A 113 10.72 -5.73 -2.09
N VAL A 114 11.98 -6.11 -2.16
CA VAL A 114 12.96 -5.38 -2.95
C VAL A 114 12.97 -5.99 -4.34
N LEU A 115 12.54 -5.20 -5.34
CA LEU A 115 12.67 -5.62 -6.72
C LEU A 115 14.14 -5.57 -7.08
N GLN A 116 14.71 -6.74 -7.30
CA GLN A 116 16.08 -6.82 -7.78
C GLN A 116 16.05 -6.75 -9.29
N ASN A 117 16.63 -5.70 -9.80
CA ASN A 117 16.86 -5.56 -11.23
C ASN A 117 18.23 -6.10 -11.59
#